data_e7a26defb1da2c1a094db375eac006fe
#
_entry.id   e7a26defb1da2c1a094db375eac006fe
#
_cell.length_a   1.000
_cell.length_b   1.000
_cell.length_c   1.000
_cell.angle_alpha   90.00
_cell.angle_beta   90.00
_cell.angle_gamma   90.00
#
_symmetry.space_group_name_H-M   'P 1'
#
loop_
_entity.id
_entity.type
_entity.pdbx_description
1 polymer ?
#
loop_
_entity_poly.entity_id
_entity_poly.type
_entity_poly.pdbx_seq_one_letter_code
_entity_poly.pdbx_strand_id
1 'polypeptide(L)'
;MDEYDYQISWSAPEYEHREHSADWYWAVGIISVSLAVAFVIXGNMLLSVIIILGMGTLLFHAKYPPKILECRLSKKGVLAGXRLYPWETLESFWVLEGKDSIGFHRDPKILLTSKKTFMPNIVIPLGESVIDEVHQSLSHMLHEEPQVEPLPERLMRKIGF
;
A
#
# COMPACT_ATOMS: atom_id res chain seq x y z
N MET A 1 22.81 21.14 3.17
CA MET A 1 22.11 22.32 2.64
C MET A 1 21.28 21.86 1.46
N ASP A 2 20.05 21.50 1.77
CA ASP A 2 19.18 20.80 0.81
C ASP A 2 18.36 21.82 0.04
N GLU A 3 18.86 22.15 -1.11
CA GLU A 3 18.28 23.09 -2.06
C GLU A 3 17.18 22.41 -2.90
N TYR A 4 16.30 21.64 -2.22
CA TYR A 4 15.09 21.16 -2.84
C TYR A 4 13.97 22.11 -2.44
N ASP A 5 13.60 22.96 -3.37
CA ASP A 5 12.44 23.85 -3.22
C ASP A 5 11.18 22.97 -3.29
N TYR A 6 10.77 22.43 -2.14
CA TYR A 6 9.58 21.60 -2.02
C TYR A 6 8.33 22.47 -2.04
N GLN A 7 7.44 22.20 -2.96
CA GLN A 7 6.19 22.95 -3.09
C GLN A 7 5.12 22.40 -2.15
N ILE A 8 5.02 21.07 -2.05
CA ILE A 8 4.01 20.40 -1.23
C ILE A 8 4.67 19.22 -0.51
N SER A 9 4.35 19.04 0.76
CA SER A 9 4.80 17.87 1.54
C SER A 9 3.65 17.29 2.35
N TRP A 10 3.59 15.96 2.41
CA TRP A 10 2.59 15.26 3.19
C TRP A 10 3.17 13.98 3.76
N SER A 11 2.48 13.43 4.75
CA SER A 11 2.82 12.14 5.34
C SER A 11 1.60 11.24 5.26
N ALA A 12 1.82 10.02 4.83
CA ALA A 12 0.75 9.02 4.72
C ALA A 12 1.31 7.64 5.05
N PRO A 13 0.49 6.72 5.58
CA PRO A 13 0.95 5.36 5.83
C PRO A 13 1.30 4.67 4.51
N GLU A 14 2.38 3.89 4.51
CA GLU A 14 2.91 3.22 3.32
C GLU A 14 1.90 2.29 2.65
N TYR A 15 0.99 1.72 3.43
CA TYR A 15 -0.11 0.87 2.93
C TYR A 15 -1.32 0.97 3.87
N GLU A 16 -2.48 0.63 3.35
CA GLU A 16 -3.72 0.59 4.13
C GLU A 16 -3.58 -0.40 5.28
N HIS A 17 -3.62 0.10 6.51
CA HIS A 17 -3.60 -0.75 7.69
C HIS A 17 -5.02 -0.96 8.18
N ARG A 18 -5.51 -2.15 8.04
CA ARG A 18 -6.80 -2.52 8.64
C ARG A 18 -6.55 -3.08 10.03
N GLU A 19 -7.10 -2.40 11.00
CA GLU A 19 -7.11 -2.92 12.35
C GLU A 19 -8.04 -4.13 12.38
N HIS A 20 -7.47 -5.29 12.62
CA HIS A 20 -8.24 -6.53 12.73
C HIS A 20 -8.94 -6.58 14.09
N SER A 21 -10.20 -7.01 14.10
CA SER A 21 -10.96 -7.18 15.34
C SER A 21 -10.39 -8.31 16.19
N ALA A 22 -10.70 -8.31 17.49
CA ALA A 22 -10.32 -9.41 18.38
C ALA A 22 -10.81 -10.75 17.86
N ASP A 23 -12.01 -10.78 17.27
CA ASP A 23 -12.60 -11.99 16.69
C ASP A 23 -11.77 -12.56 15.55
N TRP A 24 -11.14 -11.68 14.73
CA TRP A 24 -10.25 -12.11 13.66
C TRP A 24 -9.04 -12.87 14.22
N TYR A 25 -8.42 -12.33 15.28
CA TYR A 25 -7.27 -12.99 15.93
C TYR A 25 -7.65 -14.34 16.51
N TRP A 26 -8.84 -14.44 17.16
CA TRP A 26 -9.36 -15.70 17.67
C TRP A 26 -9.63 -16.70 16.55
N ALA A 27 -10.26 -16.25 15.46
CA ALA A 27 -10.57 -17.11 14.32
C ALA A 27 -9.29 -17.68 13.69
N VAL A 28 -8.29 -16.84 13.43
CA VAL A 28 -7.00 -17.26 12.88
C VAL A 28 -6.32 -18.27 13.82
N GLY A 29 -6.33 -18.00 15.13
CA GLY A 29 -5.73 -18.89 16.14
C GLY A 29 -6.39 -20.25 16.17
N ILE A 30 -7.72 -20.28 16.28
CA ILE A 30 -8.49 -21.55 16.35
C ILE A 30 -8.30 -22.38 15.08
N ILE A 31 -8.43 -21.75 13.91
CA ILE A 31 -8.30 -22.45 12.61
C ILE A 31 -6.88 -23.02 12.47
N SER A 32 -5.86 -22.22 12.78
CA SER A 32 -4.46 -22.65 12.61
C SER A 32 -4.09 -23.80 13.57
N VAL A 33 -4.51 -23.70 14.84
CA VAL A 33 -4.26 -24.75 15.84
C VAL A 33 -5.00 -26.03 15.46
N SER A 34 -6.27 -25.93 15.07
CA SER A 34 -7.06 -27.11 14.64
C SER A 34 -6.41 -27.80 13.44
N LEU A 35 -5.95 -27.01 12.47
CA LEU A 35 -5.31 -27.52 11.27
C LEU A 35 -3.95 -28.17 11.60
N ALA A 36 -3.17 -27.56 12.50
CA ALA A 36 -1.88 -28.11 12.96
C ALA A 36 -2.08 -29.46 13.66
N VAL A 37 -3.08 -29.56 14.55
CA VAL A 37 -3.41 -30.81 15.26
C VAL A 37 -3.83 -31.89 14.23
N ALA A 38 -4.65 -31.53 13.25
CA ALA A 38 -5.06 -32.45 12.21
C ALA A 38 -3.86 -33.03 11.44
N PHE A 39 -2.86 -32.19 11.15
CA PHE A 39 -1.64 -32.65 10.45
C PHE A 39 -0.71 -33.47 11.35
N VAL A 40 -0.68 -33.23 12.64
CA VAL A 40 0.04 -34.12 13.60
C VAL A 40 -0.60 -35.50 13.60
N ILE A 41 -1.92 -35.59 13.68
CA ILE A 41 -2.67 -36.86 13.59
C ILE A 41 -2.36 -37.57 12.29
N UNK A 42 -2.16 -36.75 11.36
CA UNK A 42 -1.85 -37.16 10.34
C UNK A 42 -0.62 -37.50 10.10
N GLY A 43 0.21 -37.64 10.90
CA GLY A 43 1.61 -38.02 10.82
C GLY A 43 2.51 -37.03 10.10
N ASN A 44 2.00 -35.88 9.73
CA ASN A 44 2.74 -34.86 8.99
C ASN A 44 3.20 -33.73 9.92
N MET A 45 4.17 -34.03 10.79
CA MET A 45 4.67 -33.12 11.80
C MET A 45 5.31 -31.86 11.20
N LEU A 46 6.00 -31.98 10.06
CA LEU A 46 6.65 -30.86 9.39
C LEU A 46 5.62 -29.81 8.94
N LEU A 47 4.52 -30.26 8.36
CA LEU A 47 3.46 -29.34 7.90
C LEU A 47 2.77 -28.65 9.07
N SER A 48 2.58 -29.36 10.18
CA SER A 48 2.05 -28.77 11.41
C SER A 48 2.95 -27.62 11.92
N VAL A 49 4.26 -27.82 11.93
CA VAL A 49 5.22 -26.77 12.34
C VAL A 49 5.14 -25.57 11.40
N ILE A 50 5.06 -25.79 10.09
CA ILE A 50 4.94 -24.71 9.09
C ILE A 50 3.68 -23.89 9.34
N ILE A 51 2.56 -24.53 9.66
CA ILE A 51 1.29 -23.85 9.93
C ILE A 51 1.42 -22.95 11.17
N ILE A 52 2.01 -23.45 12.24
CA ILE A 52 2.22 -22.67 13.48
C ILE A 52 3.15 -21.47 13.23
N LEU A 53 4.25 -21.68 12.50
CA LEU A 53 5.16 -20.60 12.16
C LEU A 53 4.48 -19.56 11.27
N GLY A 54 3.69 -19.99 10.30
CA GLY A 54 2.91 -19.12 9.43
C GLY A 54 1.91 -18.28 10.22
N MET A 55 1.18 -18.93 11.14
CA MET A 55 0.26 -18.23 12.06
C MET A 55 1.00 -17.17 12.87
N GLY A 56 2.13 -17.53 13.48
CA GLY A 56 2.93 -16.61 14.28
C GLY A 56 3.38 -15.39 13.46
N THR A 57 3.85 -15.62 12.25
CA THR A 57 4.26 -14.55 11.32
C THR A 57 3.09 -13.66 10.95
N LEU A 58 1.94 -14.25 10.65
CA LEU A 58 0.73 -13.52 10.29
C LEU A 58 0.25 -12.62 11.44
N LEU A 59 0.14 -13.18 12.65
CA LEU A 59 -0.30 -12.44 13.84
C LEU A 59 0.69 -11.31 14.19
N PHE A 60 1.99 -11.60 14.06
CA PHE A 60 3.04 -10.60 14.28
C PHE A 60 2.90 -9.43 13.31
N HIS A 61 2.72 -9.71 12.03
CA HIS A 61 2.58 -8.68 10.99
C HIS A 61 1.29 -7.86 11.15
N ALA A 62 0.19 -8.54 11.53
CA ALA A 62 -1.11 -7.89 11.72
C ALA A 62 -1.11 -6.89 12.89
N LYS A 63 -0.21 -7.05 13.85
CA LYS A 63 -0.14 -6.20 15.04
C LYS A 63 0.63 -4.90 14.80
N TYR A 64 1.59 -4.90 13.88
CA TYR A 64 2.47 -3.73 13.68
C TYR A 64 1.88 -2.77 12.65
N PRO A 65 1.74 -1.48 12.99
CA PRO A 65 1.25 -0.50 12.04
C PRO A 65 2.26 -0.24 10.91
N PRO A 66 1.80 0.18 9.74
CA PRO A 66 2.70 0.52 8.62
C PRO A 66 3.57 1.73 8.97
N LYS A 67 4.70 1.81 8.31
CA LYS A 67 5.59 2.98 8.42
C LYS A 67 4.92 4.18 7.76
N ILE A 68 5.12 5.33 8.37
CA ILE A 68 4.68 6.60 7.79
C ILE A 68 5.69 6.98 6.72
N LEU A 69 5.21 7.17 5.52
CA LEU A 69 6.01 7.59 4.38
C LEU A 69 5.90 9.10 4.23
N GLU A 70 7.03 9.79 4.23
CA GLU A 70 7.06 11.22 3.91
C GLU A 70 7.16 11.38 2.40
N CYS A 71 6.21 12.09 1.85
CA CYS A 71 6.13 12.35 0.43
C CYS A 71 6.24 13.85 0.17
N ARG A 72 6.92 14.23 -0.90
CA ARG A 72 7.15 15.64 -1.23
C ARG A 72 7.14 15.83 -2.75
N LEU A 73 6.51 16.90 -3.19
CA LEU A 73 6.61 17.37 -4.57
C LEU A 73 7.69 18.44 -4.66
N SER A 74 8.58 18.28 -5.61
CA SER A 74 9.66 19.23 -5.86
C SER A 74 9.73 19.58 -7.36
N LYS A 75 10.50 20.59 -7.69
CA LYS A 75 10.75 20.97 -9.09
C LYS A 75 11.44 19.86 -9.89
N LYS A 76 12.11 18.93 -9.21
CA LYS A 76 12.86 17.83 -9.85
C LYS A 76 12.06 16.54 -10.01
N GLY A 77 10.95 16.39 -9.26
CA GLY A 77 10.14 15.17 -9.28
C GLY A 77 9.38 14.93 -8.00
N VAL A 78 8.85 13.73 -7.87
CA VAL A 78 8.12 13.26 -6.69
C VAL A 78 9.08 12.48 -5.79
N LEU A 79 9.19 12.89 -4.54
CA LEU A 79 9.97 12.18 -3.51
C LEU A 79 8.99 11.36 -2.66
N ALA A 80 9.22 10.06 -2.56
CA ALA A 80 8.44 9.17 -1.69
C ALA A 80 9.40 8.37 -0.82
N GLY A 81 9.42 8.74 0.43
CA GLY A 81 10.43 8.21 1.34
C GLY A 81 11.85 8.55 0.86
N UNK A 82 12.49 7.72 0.38
CA UNK A 82 13.64 7.84 -0.02
C UNK A 82 13.87 7.92 -1.31
N ARG A 83 13.03 7.69 -2.02
CA ARG A 83 13.19 7.57 -3.47
C ARG A 83 12.67 8.80 -4.21
N LEU A 84 13.51 9.34 -5.03
CA LEU A 84 13.13 10.44 -5.94
C LEU A 84 12.75 9.84 -7.30
N TYR A 85 11.59 10.25 -7.80
CA TYR A 85 11.07 9.90 -9.12
C TYR A 85 11.10 11.17 -9.99
N PRO A 86 12.14 11.36 -10.80
CA PRO A 86 12.26 12.57 -11.64
C PRO A 86 11.14 12.65 -12.68
N TRP A 87 10.65 13.85 -12.94
CA TRP A 87 9.57 14.10 -13.93
C TRP A 87 9.87 13.48 -15.30
N GLU A 88 11.15 13.49 -15.71
CA GLU A 88 11.60 12.92 -17.00
C GLU A 88 11.33 11.42 -17.13
N THR A 89 11.29 10.71 -15.99
CA THR A 89 11.08 9.25 -15.95
C THR A 89 9.61 8.87 -15.81
N LEU A 90 8.74 9.86 -15.61
CA LEU A 90 7.30 9.65 -15.44
C LEU A 90 6.56 9.96 -16.76
N GLU A 91 5.51 9.22 -17.03
CA GLU A 91 4.71 9.33 -18.26
C GLU A 91 3.34 9.95 -17.98
N SER A 92 2.64 9.40 -17.01
CA SER A 92 1.29 9.84 -16.66
C SER A 92 1.03 9.64 -15.17
N PHE A 93 -0.06 10.24 -14.70
CA PHE A 93 -0.49 10.07 -13.31
C PHE A 93 -2.01 9.86 -13.26
N TRP A 94 -2.48 9.29 -12.16
CA TRP A 94 -3.89 9.19 -11.85
C TRP A 94 -4.09 9.28 -10.34
N VAL A 95 -5.00 10.12 -9.91
CA VAL A 95 -5.35 10.24 -8.48
C VAL A 95 -6.58 9.38 -8.21
N LEU A 96 -6.41 8.41 -7.33
CA LEU A 96 -7.52 7.61 -6.80
C LEU A 96 -8.04 8.30 -5.55
N GLU A 97 -9.18 8.95 -5.69
CA GLU A 97 -9.86 9.57 -4.55
C GLU A 97 -10.48 8.50 -3.65
N GLY A 98 -10.67 8.85 -2.39
CA GLY A 98 -11.01 7.90 -1.32
C GLY A 98 -12.36 7.20 -1.37
N LYS A 99 -13.07 7.19 -2.52
CA LYS A 99 -14.37 6.51 -2.65
C LYS A 99 -14.43 5.67 -3.92
N ASP A 100 -14.71 4.39 -3.74
CA ASP A 100 -15.03 3.51 -4.86
C ASP A 100 -16.46 3.75 -5.34
N SER A 101 -16.73 3.40 -6.59
CA SER A 101 -18.08 3.40 -7.17
C SER A 101 -19.09 2.56 -6.38
N ILE A 102 -18.60 1.69 -5.51
CA ILE A 102 -19.42 0.80 -4.67
C ILE A 102 -19.55 1.33 -3.23
N GLY A 103 -18.96 2.50 -2.93
CA GLY A 103 -19.09 3.16 -1.62
C GLY A 103 -18.13 2.67 -0.54
N PHE A 104 -17.15 1.84 -0.86
CA PHE A 104 -16.13 1.44 0.11
C PHE A 104 -15.12 2.57 0.28
N HIS A 105 -14.83 2.89 1.52
CA HIS A 105 -13.81 3.88 1.86
C HIS A 105 -12.44 3.33 1.46
N ARG A 106 -11.66 4.16 0.78
CA ARG A 106 -10.34 3.83 0.29
C ARG A 106 -9.39 4.97 0.65
N ASP A 107 -8.22 4.64 1.12
CA ASP A 107 -7.19 5.66 1.32
C ASP A 107 -6.78 6.23 -0.05
N PRO A 108 -6.78 7.55 -0.20
CA PRO A 108 -6.42 8.14 -1.49
C PRO A 108 -4.97 7.84 -1.85
N LYS A 109 -4.73 7.64 -3.15
CA LYS A 109 -3.40 7.26 -3.67
C LYS A 109 -3.15 7.94 -5.01
N ILE A 110 -1.87 8.19 -5.29
CA ILE A 110 -1.43 8.60 -6.62
C ILE A 110 -0.83 7.38 -7.31
N LEU A 111 -1.30 7.09 -8.49
CA LEU A 111 -0.69 6.12 -9.39
C LEU A 111 0.16 6.90 -10.39
N LEU A 112 1.45 6.61 -10.43
CA LEU A 112 2.36 7.20 -11.41
C LEU A 112 2.84 6.11 -12.35
N THR A 113 2.72 6.36 -13.66
CA THR A 113 3.28 5.46 -14.66
C THR A 113 4.70 5.90 -14.97
N SER A 114 5.63 4.97 -14.86
CA SER A 114 7.02 5.18 -15.21
C SER A 114 7.29 4.71 -16.63
N LYS A 115 8.13 5.45 -17.36
CA LYS A 115 8.63 5.06 -18.68
C LYS A 115 9.51 3.82 -18.61
N LYS A 116 9.90 3.37 -17.40
CA LYS A 116 10.75 2.19 -17.19
C LYS A 116 9.92 0.90 -17.26
N THR A 117 10.33 0.00 -18.13
CA THR A 117 9.64 -1.28 -18.37
C THR A 117 9.54 -2.18 -17.14
N PHE A 118 10.53 -2.12 -16.23
CA PHE A 118 10.57 -2.98 -15.03
C PHE A 118 9.78 -2.45 -13.83
N MET A 119 9.41 -1.16 -13.85
CA MET A 119 8.60 -0.56 -12.79
C MET A 119 7.55 0.36 -13.41
N PRO A 120 6.58 -0.22 -14.09
CA PRO A 120 5.60 0.61 -14.81
C PRO A 120 4.70 1.43 -13.90
N ASN A 121 4.31 0.88 -12.75
CA ASN A 121 3.38 1.53 -11.84
C ASN A 121 4.01 1.79 -10.48
N ILE A 122 3.95 3.04 -10.05
CA ILE A 122 4.41 3.49 -8.73
C ILE A 122 3.17 3.98 -7.99
N VAL A 123 2.92 3.41 -6.81
CA VAL A 123 1.79 3.79 -5.97
C VAL A 123 2.33 4.62 -4.81
N ILE A 124 1.80 5.84 -4.65
CA ILE A 124 2.19 6.74 -3.56
C ILE A 124 0.94 7.04 -2.75
N PRO A 125 0.95 6.74 -1.44
CA PRO A 125 -0.20 7.07 -0.60
C PRO A 125 -0.35 8.58 -0.47
N LEU A 126 -1.59 9.05 -0.38
CA LEU A 126 -1.91 10.47 -0.35
C LEU A 126 -2.71 10.77 0.93
N GLY A 127 -2.43 11.91 1.54
CA GLY A 127 -3.25 12.39 2.66
C GLY A 127 -4.51 13.06 2.12
N GLU A 128 -5.65 12.82 2.76
CA GLU A 128 -6.94 13.42 2.35
C GLU A 128 -6.88 14.95 2.25
N SER A 129 -6.11 15.58 3.12
CA SER A 129 -6.03 17.04 3.20
C SER A 129 -5.28 17.70 2.05
N VAL A 130 -4.51 16.94 1.27
CA VAL A 130 -3.65 17.48 0.21
C VAL A 130 -4.02 16.99 -1.19
N ILE A 131 -5.13 16.28 -1.34
CA ILE A 131 -5.57 15.68 -2.61
C ILE A 131 -5.66 16.74 -3.72
N ASP A 132 -6.41 17.80 -3.49
CA ASP A 132 -6.66 18.85 -4.50
C ASP A 132 -5.37 19.58 -4.88
N GLU A 133 -4.55 19.90 -3.88
CA GLU A 133 -3.30 20.63 -4.08
C GLU A 133 -2.28 19.80 -4.88
N VAL A 134 -2.16 18.53 -4.55
CA VAL A 134 -1.29 17.59 -5.26
C VAL A 134 -1.80 17.31 -6.66
N HIS A 135 -3.11 17.10 -6.82
CA HIS A 135 -3.74 16.88 -8.13
C HIS A 135 -3.48 18.08 -9.07
N GLN A 136 -3.72 19.29 -8.57
CA GLN A 136 -3.49 20.52 -9.36
C GLN A 136 -2.02 20.65 -9.77
N SER A 137 -1.09 20.36 -8.85
CA SER A 137 0.35 20.46 -9.13
C SER A 137 0.79 19.41 -10.16
N LEU A 138 0.29 18.18 -10.04
CA LEU A 138 0.62 17.09 -10.96
C LEU A 138 0.06 17.35 -12.38
N SER A 139 -1.15 17.89 -12.49
CA SER A 139 -1.79 18.17 -13.78
C SER A 139 -1.03 19.22 -14.60
N HIS A 140 -0.20 20.04 -13.96
CA HIS A 140 0.69 21.00 -14.64
C HIS A 140 1.97 20.35 -15.16
N MET A 141 2.38 19.20 -14.60
CA MET A 141 3.66 18.56 -14.88
C MET A 141 3.53 17.27 -15.72
N LEU A 142 2.43 16.54 -15.55
CA LEU A 142 2.22 15.24 -16.18
C LEU A 142 0.84 15.15 -16.81
N HIS A 143 0.72 14.26 -17.80
CA HIS A 143 -0.56 13.95 -18.42
C HIS A 143 -1.41 13.07 -17.49
N GLU A 144 -2.66 13.47 -17.28
CA GLU A 144 -3.60 12.70 -16.48
C GLU A 144 -4.20 11.59 -17.33
N GLU A 145 -4.04 10.34 -16.90
CA GLU A 145 -4.55 9.17 -17.62
C GLU A 145 -5.21 8.21 -16.64
N PRO A 146 -6.49 7.87 -16.83
CA PRO A 146 -7.17 6.95 -15.94
C PRO A 146 -6.44 5.61 -15.82
N GLN A 147 -6.07 5.25 -14.62
CA GLN A 147 -5.33 4.03 -14.34
C GLN A 147 -6.12 3.15 -13.37
N VAL A 148 -5.93 1.86 -13.50
CA VAL A 148 -6.54 0.88 -12.60
C VAL A 148 -5.48 0.39 -11.62
N GLU A 149 -5.86 0.35 -10.36
CA GLU A 149 -5.01 -0.16 -9.28
C GLU A 149 -4.41 -1.52 -9.65
N PRO A 150 -3.11 -1.75 -9.39
CA PRO A 150 -2.46 -3.03 -9.70
C PRO A 150 -3.19 -4.23 -9.09
N LEU A 151 -3.28 -5.32 -9.85
CA LEU A 151 -3.99 -6.54 -9.44
C LEU A 151 -3.58 -7.07 -8.06
N PRO A 152 -2.28 -7.11 -7.69
CA PRO A 152 -1.90 -7.58 -6.36
C PRO A 152 -2.55 -6.78 -5.22
N GLU A 153 -2.59 -5.45 -5.32
CA GLU A 153 -3.21 -4.60 -4.30
C GLU A 153 -4.72 -4.84 -4.20
N ARG A 154 -5.39 -4.95 -5.35
CA ARG A 154 -6.83 -5.24 -5.40
C ARG A 154 -7.15 -6.59 -4.75
N LEU A 155 -6.30 -7.61 -4.96
CA LEU A 155 -6.48 -8.93 -4.38
C LEU A 155 -6.21 -8.91 -2.87
N MET A 156 -5.13 -8.28 -2.43
CA MET A 156 -4.78 -8.18 -1.00
C MET A 156 -5.91 -7.50 -0.22
N ARG A 157 -6.42 -6.41 -0.75
CA ARG A 157 -7.55 -5.69 -0.14
C ARG A 157 -8.81 -6.57 -0.04
N LYS A 158 -9.10 -7.41 -1.05
CA LYS A 158 -10.26 -8.29 -1.06
C LYS A 158 -10.16 -9.39 0.01
N ILE A 159 -8.93 -9.81 0.34
CA ILE A 159 -8.67 -10.82 1.36
C ILE A 159 -8.62 -10.20 2.77
N GLY A 160 -8.54 -8.86 2.86
CA GLY A 160 -8.51 -8.16 4.14
C GLY A 160 -7.11 -7.79 4.64
N PHE A 161 -6.14 -7.76 3.72
CA PHE A 161 -4.76 -7.33 4.01
C PHE A 161 -4.42 -6.05 3.27
#